data_b25611ea70ef45ca6e39157703c93cbf
#
_entry.id   b25611ea70ef45ca6e39157703c93cbf
#
_cell.length_a   1.000
_cell.length_b   1.000
_cell.length_c   1.000
_cell.angle_alpha   90.00
_cell.angle_beta   90.00
_cell.angle_gamma   90.00
#
_symmetry.space_group_name_H-M   'P 1'
#
loop_
_entity.id
_entity.type
_entity.pdbx_description
1 polymer ?
#
loop_
_entity_poly.entity_id
_entity_poly.type
_entity_poly.pdbx_seq_one_letter_code
_entity_poly.pdbx_strand_id
1 'polypeptide(L)'
;DRKQGREKLTPEQQSELHVKKMTLDLDLDAQQQKEVKTIFLEQAKKREAKMAEMKAKREKGEKPSADERFEMKNEMLDNQIEMKAKMKKILKPEQYKKWEENLDEKTAQAKEKMQKRVKERRGN
;
A
#
# COMPACT_ATOMS: atom_id res chain seq x y z
N ASP A 1 -8.87 15.44 22.02
CA ASP A 1 -8.00 16.12 21.07
C ASP A 1 -7.96 15.38 19.73
N ARG A 2 -8.10 16.12 18.65
CA ARG A 2 -8.13 15.57 17.30
C ARG A 2 -6.88 14.79 16.93
N LYS A 3 -5.75 15.15 17.51
CA LYS A 3 -4.47 14.46 17.24
C LYS A 3 -4.39 13.08 17.87
N GLN A 4 -5.07 12.86 18.97
CA GLN A 4 -5.07 11.56 19.65
C GLN A 4 -5.86 10.52 18.89
N GLY A 5 -6.95 10.92 18.21
CA GLY A 5 -7.75 10.01 17.40
C GLY A 5 -7.11 9.62 16.07
N ARG A 6 -5.95 10.21 15.74
CA ARG A 6 -5.25 9.97 14.48
C ARG A 6 -3.88 9.36 14.66
N GLU A 7 -3.63 8.73 15.80
CA GLU A 7 -2.39 8.01 16.00
C GLU A 7 -2.25 6.94 14.92
N LYS A 8 -1.04 6.85 14.37
CA LYS A 8 -0.78 5.88 13.33
C LYS A 8 -0.85 4.46 13.88
N LEU A 9 -1.47 3.60 13.12
CA LEU A 9 -1.48 2.18 13.43
C LEU A 9 -0.06 1.64 13.30
N THR A 10 0.27 0.67 14.15
CA THR A 10 1.55 -0.04 14.02
C THR A 10 1.54 -0.90 12.77
N PRO A 11 2.71 -1.28 12.23
CA PRO A 11 2.76 -2.21 11.10
C PRO A 11 1.99 -3.50 11.37
N GLU A 12 2.04 -4.01 12.60
CA GLU A 12 1.31 -5.21 13.01
C GLU A 12 -0.20 -4.99 12.92
N GLN A 13 -0.67 -3.85 13.41
CA GLN A 13 -2.10 -3.51 13.35
C GLN A 13 -2.57 -3.33 11.92
N GLN A 14 -1.78 -2.63 11.10
CA GLN A 14 -2.10 -2.42 9.70
C GLN A 14 -2.22 -3.74 8.94
N SER A 15 -1.26 -4.64 9.15
CA SER A 15 -1.25 -5.93 8.48
C SER A 15 -2.43 -6.80 8.94
N GLU A 16 -2.75 -6.76 10.22
CA GLU A 16 -3.88 -7.51 10.77
C GLU A 16 -5.21 -7.08 10.15
N LEU A 17 -5.43 -5.78 10.08
CA LEU A 17 -6.66 -5.23 9.48
C LEU A 17 -6.73 -5.58 7.99
N HIS A 18 -5.60 -5.49 7.30
CA HIS A 18 -5.52 -5.79 5.88
C HIS A 18 -5.87 -7.26 5.59
N VAL A 19 -5.33 -8.17 6.41
CA VAL A 19 -5.61 -9.61 6.29
C VAL A 19 -7.08 -9.89 6.54
N LYS A 20 -7.65 -9.28 7.57
CA LYS A 20 -9.07 -9.49 7.88
C LYS A 20 -9.98 -9.00 6.75
N LYS A 21 -9.65 -7.85 6.20
CA LYS A 21 -10.39 -7.29 5.06
C LYS A 21 -10.30 -8.21 3.85
N MET A 22 -9.10 -8.69 3.58
CA MET A 22 -8.87 -9.61 2.48
C MET A 22 -9.56 -10.96 2.69
N THR A 23 -9.60 -11.43 3.94
CA THR A 23 -10.31 -12.65 4.30
C THR A 23 -11.80 -12.52 4.01
N LEU A 24 -12.38 -11.37 4.33
CA LEU A 24 -13.80 -11.11 4.03
C LEU A 24 -14.07 -11.07 2.54
N ASP A 25 -13.15 -10.50 1.77
CA ASP A 25 -13.33 -10.36 0.32
C ASP A 25 -13.10 -11.66 -0.44
N LEU A 26 -12.13 -12.47 0.00
CA LEU A 26 -11.65 -13.62 -0.76
C LEU A 26 -11.88 -14.98 -0.08
N ASP A 27 -12.43 -14.99 1.13
CA ASP A 27 -12.60 -16.22 1.93
C ASP A 27 -11.28 -16.97 2.14
N LEU A 28 -10.29 -16.26 2.67
CA LEU A 28 -8.98 -16.89 2.93
C LEU A 28 -9.08 -17.93 4.02
N ASP A 29 -8.41 -19.07 3.84
CA ASP A 29 -8.29 -20.06 4.88
C ASP A 29 -7.21 -19.66 5.90
N ALA A 30 -7.05 -20.43 6.98
CA ALA A 30 -6.13 -20.11 8.06
C ALA A 30 -4.67 -20.01 7.58
N GLN A 31 -4.26 -20.91 6.69
CA GLN A 31 -2.91 -20.94 6.16
C GLN A 31 -2.65 -19.72 5.28
N GLN A 32 -3.60 -19.40 4.40
CA GLN A 32 -3.52 -18.22 3.54
C GLN A 32 -3.44 -16.95 4.37
N GLN A 33 -4.21 -16.85 5.44
CA GLN A 33 -4.19 -15.69 6.33
C GLN A 33 -2.81 -15.48 6.94
N LYS A 34 -2.16 -16.54 7.37
CA LYS A 34 -0.81 -16.48 7.93
C LYS A 34 0.20 -15.99 6.90
N GLU A 35 0.17 -16.54 5.71
CA GLU A 35 1.11 -16.20 4.64
C GLU A 35 0.92 -14.76 4.17
N VAL A 36 -0.32 -14.34 4.00
CA VAL A 36 -0.65 -12.98 3.60
C VAL A 36 -0.25 -11.98 4.68
N LYS A 37 -0.46 -12.35 5.95
CA LYS A 37 -0.07 -11.49 7.07
C LYS A 37 1.43 -11.22 7.08
N THR A 38 2.24 -12.25 6.85
CA THR A 38 3.70 -12.12 6.79
C THR A 38 4.11 -11.13 5.70
N ILE A 39 3.50 -11.26 4.52
CA ILE A 39 3.79 -10.37 3.38
C ILE A 39 3.41 -8.92 3.70
N PHE A 40 2.22 -8.71 4.22
CA PHE A 40 1.74 -7.35 4.53
C PHE A 40 2.53 -6.72 5.66
N LEU A 41 2.95 -7.51 6.65
CA LEU A 41 3.77 -7.02 7.75
C LEU A 41 5.13 -6.51 7.24
N GLU A 42 5.77 -7.29 6.38
CA GLU A 42 7.04 -6.88 5.77
C GLU A 42 6.87 -5.59 4.97
N GLN A 43 5.81 -5.50 4.20
CA GLN A 43 5.53 -4.30 3.41
C GLN A 43 5.23 -3.09 4.27
N ALA A 44 4.47 -3.27 5.33
CA ALA A 44 4.14 -2.19 6.25
C ALA A 44 5.39 -1.64 6.93
N LYS A 45 6.31 -2.52 7.31
CA LYS A 45 7.59 -2.13 7.91
C LYS A 45 8.47 -1.37 6.93
N LYS A 46 8.55 -1.85 5.69
CA LYS A 46 9.31 -1.17 4.63
C LYS A 46 8.74 0.21 4.34
N ARG A 47 7.43 0.31 4.29
CA ARG A 47 6.75 1.58 4.05
C ARG A 47 7.02 2.58 5.18
N GLU A 48 6.95 2.11 6.42
CA GLU A 48 7.21 2.96 7.57
C GLU A 48 8.64 3.49 7.58
N ALA A 49 9.61 2.63 7.28
CA ALA A 49 11.02 3.03 7.18
C ALA A 49 11.21 4.06 6.07
N LYS A 50 10.57 3.84 4.92
CA LYS A 50 10.66 4.77 3.78
C LYS A 50 10.02 6.12 4.11
N MET A 51 8.89 6.10 4.76
CA MET A 51 8.21 7.34 5.18
C MET A 51 9.04 8.13 6.18
N ALA A 52 9.69 7.45 7.13
CA ALA A 52 10.57 8.10 8.09
C ALA A 52 11.76 8.76 7.41
N GLU A 53 12.34 8.08 6.43
CA GLU A 53 13.46 8.61 5.63
C GLU A 53 13.04 9.85 4.85
N MET A 54 11.89 9.79 4.21
CA MET A 54 11.34 10.91 3.44
C MET A 54 11.02 12.10 4.34
N LYS A 55 10.49 11.82 5.52
CA LYS A 55 10.17 12.87 6.49
C LYS A 55 11.43 13.57 6.97
N ALA A 56 12.50 12.81 7.25
CA ALA A 56 13.78 13.36 7.68
C ALA A 56 14.37 14.30 6.60
N LYS A 57 14.29 13.88 5.34
CA LYS A 57 14.76 14.69 4.22
C LYS A 57 13.95 15.99 4.07
N ARG A 58 12.63 15.88 4.24
CA ARG A 58 11.73 17.02 4.15
C ARG A 58 12.00 18.05 5.24
N GLU A 59 12.29 17.58 6.45
CA GLU A 59 12.63 18.47 7.58
C GLU A 59 13.94 19.22 7.35
N LYS A 60 14.87 18.63 6.60
CA LYS A 60 16.11 19.27 6.21
C LYS A 60 15.95 20.20 5.01
N GLY A 61 14.75 20.28 4.45
CA GLY A 61 14.48 21.08 3.28
C GLY A 61 15.00 20.48 1.98
N GLU A 62 15.38 19.23 1.99
CA GLU A 62 15.86 18.53 0.81
C GLU A 62 14.70 18.07 -0.05
N LYS A 63 14.74 18.41 -1.33
CA LYS A 63 13.79 17.90 -2.31
C LYS A 63 14.41 16.73 -3.06
N PRO A 64 13.61 15.70 -3.36
CA PRO A 64 14.16 14.57 -4.10
C PRO A 64 14.60 14.99 -5.51
N SER A 65 15.78 14.50 -5.90
CA SER A 65 16.29 14.71 -7.25
C SER A 65 15.47 13.87 -8.25
N ALA A 66 15.67 14.12 -9.54
CA ALA A 66 15.01 13.33 -10.59
C ALA A 66 15.41 11.86 -10.48
N ASP A 67 16.67 11.58 -10.19
CA ASP A 67 17.17 10.20 -10.02
C ASP A 67 16.55 9.53 -8.81
N GLU A 68 16.43 10.25 -7.71
CA GLU A 68 15.78 9.71 -6.50
C GLU A 68 14.30 9.40 -6.75
N ARG A 69 13.60 10.26 -7.47
CA ARG A 69 12.20 10.02 -7.83
C ARG A 69 12.06 8.81 -8.73
N PHE A 70 12.99 8.66 -9.68
CA PHE A 70 13.02 7.47 -10.55
C PHE A 70 13.23 6.21 -9.73
N GLU A 71 14.21 6.20 -8.82
CA GLU A 71 14.48 5.04 -7.97
C GLU A 71 13.31 4.66 -7.09
N MET A 72 12.63 5.66 -6.50
CA MET A 72 11.45 5.44 -5.68
C MET A 72 10.32 4.79 -6.48
N LYS A 73 10.07 5.30 -7.67
CA LYS A 73 9.04 4.77 -8.55
C LYS A 73 9.36 3.36 -9.03
N ASN A 74 10.63 3.14 -9.38
CA ASN A 74 11.12 1.84 -9.81
C ASN A 74 10.97 0.80 -8.69
N GLU A 75 11.37 1.17 -7.48
CA GLU A 75 11.23 0.30 -6.30
C GLU A 75 9.77 -0.02 -6.00
N MET A 76 8.89 0.97 -6.11
CA MET A 76 7.46 0.77 -5.91
C MET A 76 6.88 -0.22 -6.90
N LEU A 77 7.26 -0.10 -8.17
CA LEU A 77 6.81 -1.03 -9.21
C LEU A 77 7.37 -2.43 -9.00
N ASP A 78 8.63 -2.54 -8.60
CA ASP A 78 9.24 -3.83 -8.28
C ASP A 78 8.51 -4.51 -7.12
N ASN A 79 8.15 -3.73 -6.10
CA ASN A 79 7.39 -4.25 -4.96
C ASN A 79 6.00 -4.75 -5.39
N GLN A 80 5.36 -4.06 -6.31
CA GLN A 80 4.06 -4.50 -6.85
C GLN A 80 4.18 -5.79 -7.65
N ILE A 81 5.22 -5.90 -8.46
CA ILE A 81 5.50 -7.12 -9.24
C ILE A 81 5.74 -8.29 -8.29
N GLU A 82 6.55 -8.09 -7.28
CA GLU A 82 6.85 -9.09 -6.26
C GLU A 82 5.59 -9.51 -5.51
N MET A 83 4.76 -8.54 -5.14
CA MET A 83 3.50 -8.79 -4.46
C MET A 83 2.57 -9.67 -5.30
N LYS A 84 2.42 -9.35 -6.57
CA LYS A 84 1.59 -10.14 -7.49
C LYS A 84 2.09 -11.58 -7.58
N ALA A 85 3.39 -11.75 -7.69
CA ALA A 85 3.99 -13.08 -7.78
C ALA A 85 3.72 -13.90 -6.51
N LYS A 86 3.85 -13.28 -5.35
CA LYS A 86 3.59 -13.93 -4.06
C LYS A 86 2.13 -14.29 -3.90
N MET A 87 1.24 -13.37 -4.24
CA MET A 87 -0.21 -13.61 -4.14
C MET A 87 -0.66 -14.71 -5.08
N LYS A 88 -0.08 -14.77 -6.27
CA LYS A 88 -0.40 -15.82 -7.24
C LYS A 88 -0.07 -17.22 -6.70
N LYS A 89 0.97 -17.34 -5.89
CA LYS A 89 1.36 -18.61 -5.27
C LYS A 89 0.45 -18.98 -4.10
N ILE A 90 -0.03 -17.99 -3.36
CA ILE A 90 -0.82 -18.21 -2.15
C ILE A 90 -2.31 -18.39 -2.45
N LEU A 91 -2.83 -17.57 -3.35
CA LEU A 91 -4.25 -17.53 -3.66
C LEU A 91 -4.62 -18.56 -4.73
N LYS A 92 -5.84 -19.09 -4.61
CA LYS A 92 -6.42 -19.91 -5.67
C LYS A 92 -6.71 -19.02 -6.87
N PRO A 93 -6.80 -19.58 -8.10
CA PRO A 93 -7.02 -18.76 -9.30
C PRO A 93 -8.18 -17.78 -9.19
N GLU A 94 -9.30 -18.22 -8.62
CA GLU A 94 -10.50 -17.38 -8.45
C GLU A 94 -10.26 -16.25 -7.46
N GLN A 95 -9.57 -16.54 -6.36
CA GLN A 95 -9.21 -15.56 -5.36
C GLN A 95 -8.24 -14.53 -5.93
N TYR A 96 -7.25 -14.98 -6.67
CA TYR A 96 -6.28 -14.10 -7.31
C TYR A 96 -6.94 -13.14 -8.29
N LYS A 97 -7.85 -13.65 -9.10
CA LYS A 97 -8.59 -12.83 -10.06
C LYS A 97 -9.37 -11.72 -9.35
N LYS A 98 -10.06 -12.06 -8.28
CA LYS A 98 -10.82 -11.09 -7.51
C LYS A 98 -9.91 -10.08 -6.82
N TRP A 99 -8.79 -10.54 -6.29
CA TRP A 99 -7.79 -9.66 -5.68
C TRP A 99 -7.24 -8.65 -6.67
N GLU A 100 -6.93 -9.11 -7.87
CA GLU A 100 -6.42 -8.26 -8.94
C GLU A 100 -7.46 -7.22 -9.37
N GLU A 101 -8.71 -7.64 -9.50
CA GLU A 101 -9.81 -6.74 -9.82
C GLU A 101 -10.00 -5.66 -8.74
N ASN A 102 -9.93 -6.05 -7.48
CA ASN A 102 -10.04 -5.12 -6.36
C ASN A 102 -8.88 -4.12 -6.33
N LEU A 103 -7.69 -4.58 -6.67
CA LEU A 103 -6.50 -3.74 -6.74
C LEU A 103 -6.63 -2.69 -7.85
N ASP A 104 -7.08 -3.12 -9.02
CA ASP A 104 -7.30 -2.22 -10.16
C ASP A 104 -8.36 -1.18 -9.84
N GLU A 105 -9.42 -1.57 -9.16
CA GLU A 105 -10.49 -0.67 -8.75
C GLU A 105 -9.97 0.40 -7.77
N LYS A 106 -9.16 -0.01 -6.78
CA LYS A 106 -8.56 0.92 -5.84
C LYS A 106 -7.63 1.92 -6.53
N THR A 107 -6.88 1.45 -7.50
CA THR A 107 -5.98 2.30 -8.28
C THR A 107 -6.77 3.33 -9.09
N ALA A 108 -7.86 2.90 -9.72
CA ALA A 108 -8.72 3.78 -10.48
C ALA A 108 -9.35 4.85 -9.59
N GLN A 109 -9.83 4.47 -8.40
CA GLN A 109 -10.41 5.40 -7.44
C GLN A 109 -9.39 6.42 -6.94
N ALA A 110 -8.17 5.98 -6.68
CA ALA A 110 -7.09 6.87 -6.24
C ALA A 110 -6.74 7.89 -7.33
N LYS A 111 -6.68 7.44 -8.58
CA LYS A 111 -6.43 8.31 -9.73
C LYS A 111 -7.54 9.35 -9.88
N GLU A 112 -8.76 8.93 -9.76
CA GLU A 112 -9.93 9.80 -9.88
C GLU A 112 -9.92 10.88 -8.81
N LYS A 113 -9.64 10.51 -7.56
CA LYS A 113 -9.53 11.46 -6.46
C LYS A 113 -8.42 12.48 -6.68
N MET A 114 -7.29 12.01 -7.19
CA MET A 114 -6.15 12.88 -7.48
C MET A 114 -6.47 13.88 -8.57
N GLN A 115 -7.11 13.42 -9.66
CA GLN A 115 -7.53 14.29 -10.74
C GLN A 115 -8.53 15.34 -10.26
N LYS A 116 -9.45 14.94 -9.41
CA LYS A 116 -10.45 15.84 -8.84
C LYS A 116 -9.80 16.92 -7.99
N ARG A 117 -8.82 16.58 -7.17
CA ARG A 117 -8.08 17.54 -6.35
C ARG A 117 -7.33 18.56 -7.20
N VAL A 118 -6.67 18.08 -8.25
CA VAL A 118 -5.95 18.94 -9.19
C VAL A 118 -6.91 19.90 -9.88
N LYS A 119 -8.05 19.40 -10.31
CA LYS A 119 -9.07 20.20 -10.99
C LYS A 119 -9.63 21.28 -10.06
N GLU A 120 -9.88 20.95 -8.80
CA GLU A 120 -10.36 21.91 -7.82
C GLU A 120 -9.34 23.02 -7.56
N ARG A 121 -8.05 22.68 -7.51
CA ARG A 121 -6.99 23.67 -7.34
C ARG A 121 -6.87 24.63 -8.53
N ARG A 122 -7.11 24.12 -9.73
CA ARG A 122 -7.05 24.91 -10.95
C ARG A 122 -8.33 25.69 -11.23
N GLY A 123 -9.45 25.22 -10.70
CA GLY A 123 -10.75 25.82 -10.96
C GLY A 123 -11.01 27.12 -10.22
N ASN A 124 -10.12 27.51 -9.33
CA ASN A 124 -10.20 28.74 -8.58
C ASN A 124 -9.22 29.77 -9.13
#